data_6f6116a6b2be8134f1a1d74a3aaddc18
#
_entry.id   6f6116a6b2be8134f1a1d74a3aaddc18
#
_cell.length_a   1.000
_cell.length_b   1.000
_cell.length_c   1.000
_cell.angle_alpha   90.00
_cell.angle_beta   90.00
_cell.angle_gamma   90.00
#
_symmetry.space_group_name_H-M   'P 1'
#
loop_
_entity.id
_entity.type
_entity.pdbx_description
1 polymer ?
#
loop_
_entity_poly.entity_id
_entity_poly.type
_entity_poly.pdbx_seq_one_letter_code
_entity_poly.pdbx_strand_id
1 'polypeptide(L)'
;MNPLITDGQRARLLANGEARAAGHATDLLPVVRLFTSDAHATWLLAALDPEDGDTAYGLCDLGLGMPEEGTVRLSELASIVGPGKQPVARDLYFVATRTLSEYTRLARINGSIID
;
A
#
# COMPACT_ATOMS: atom_id res chain seq x y z
N MET A 1 -16.14 8.01 11.01
CA MET A 1 -15.44 7.16 10.03
C MET A 1 -13.94 7.42 10.10
N ASN A 2 -13.16 6.40 10.16
CA ASN A 2 -11.70 6.54 10.21
C ASN A 2 -11.12 6.12 8.85
N PRO A 3 -10.84 7.07 7.96
CA PRO A 3 -10.31 6.71 6.65
C PRO A 3 -8.92 6.11 6.78
N LEU A 4 -8.62 5.11 5.94
CA LEU A 4 -7.31 4.49 5.90
C LEU A 4 -6.24 5.45 5.38
N ILE A 5 -6.63 6.43 4.58
CA ILE A 5 -5.71 7.39 3.97
C ILE A 5 -6.25 8.80 4.16
N THR A 6 -5.34 9.78 4.17
CA THR A 6 -5.73 11.19 4.22
C THR A 6 -6.17 11.68 2.85
N ASP A 7 -6.85 12.83 2.80
CA ASP A 7 -7.22 13.45 1.53
C ASP A 7 -5.98 13.77 0.68
N GLY A 8 -4.90 14.24 1.32
CA GLY A 8 -3.66 14.53 0.61
C GLY A 8 -3.01 13.25 0.04
N GLN A 9 -3.03 12.17 0.79
CA GLN A 9 -2.54 10.88 0.31
C GLN A 9 -3.39 10.36 -0.85
N ARG A 10 -4.72 10.49 -0.74
CA ARG A 10 -5.64 10.11 -1.82
C ARG A 10 -5.33 10.88 -3.10
N ALA A 11 -5.12 12.18 -3.00
CA ALA A 11 -4.80 13.01 -4.17
C ALA A 11 -3.50 12.56 -4.84
N ARG A 12 -2.48 12.26 -4.05
CA ARG A 12 -1.18 11.78 -4.57
C ARG A 12 -1.31 10.40 -5.21
N LEU A 13 -2.05 9.49 -4.54
CA LEU A 13 -2.29 8.15 -5.08
C LEU A 13 -3.06 8.20 -6.40
N LEU A 14 -4.06 9.07 -6.50
CA LEU A 14 -4.84 9.25 -7.73
C LEU A 14 -3.99 9.84 -8.85
N ALA A 15 -3.16 10.84 -8.56
CA ALA A 15 -2.26 11.43 -9.54
C ALA A 15 -1.30 10.36 -10.08
N ASN A 16 -0.75 9.52 -9.21
CA ASN A 16 0.10 8.40 -9.61
C ASN A 16 -0.66 7.37 -10.45
N GLY A 17 -1.92 7.11 -10.10
CA GLY A 17 -2.78 6.20 -10.84
C GLY A 17 -3.08 6.72 -12.24
N GLU A 18 -3.33 8.01 -12.39
CA GLU A 18 -3.52 8.65 -13.68
C GLU A 18 -2.27 8.55 -14.56
N ALA A 19 -1.09 8.78 -13.96
CA ALA A 19 0.18 8.65 -14.66
C ALA A 19 0.42 7.22 -15.15
N ARG A 20 0.10 6.23 -14.31
CA ARG A 20 0.20 4.81 -14.70
C ARG A 20 -0.75 4.47 -15.84
N ALA A 21 -1.99 4.93 -15.75
CA ALA A 21 -3.00 4.66 -16.79
C ALA A 21 -2.60 5.29 -18.13
N ALA A 22 -1.90 6.41 -18.09
CA ALA A 22 -1.40 7.09 -19.29
C ALA A 22 -0.06 6.55 -19.78
N GLY A 23 0.53 5.57 -19.07
CA GLY A 23 1.81 5.00 -19.42
C GLY A 23 3.01 5.88 -19.10
N HIS A 24 2.83 6.91 -18.26
CA HIS A 24 3.88 7.87 -17.93
C HIS A 24 4.66 7.52 -16.65
N ALA A 25 4.08 6.69 -15.77
CA ALA A 25 4.74 6.33 -14.54
C ALA A 25 5.61 5.09 -14.74
N THR A 26 6.87 5.15 -14.33
CA THR A 26 7.80 4.03 -14.45
C THR A 26 8.06 3.35 -13.12
N ASP A 27 8.43 4.11 -12.09
CA ASP A 27 8.78 3.54 -10.79
C ASP A 27 8.39 4.54 -9.71
N LEU A 28 7.23 4.31 -9.11
CA LEU A 28 6.61 5.24 -8.18
C LEU A 28 7.18 5.07 -6.77
N LEU A 29 7.19 6.17 -6.02
CA LEU A 29 7.43 6.10 -4.58
C LEU A 29 6.12 5.71 -3.88
N PRO A 30 6.15 4.79 -2.91
CA PRO A 30 4.97 4.55 -2.08
C PRO A 30 4.53 5.82 -1.38
N VAL A 31 3.22 5.98 -1.22
CA VAL A 31 2.63 7.15 -0.59
C VAL A 31 2.24 6.86 0.85
N VAL A 32 1.74 5.65 1.11
CA VAL A 32 1.21 5.28 2.42
C VAL A 32 1.58 3.86 2.78
N ARG A 33 1.83 3.65 4.07
CA ARG A 33 2.05 2.32 4.64
C ARG A 33 0.88 1.97 5.55
N LEU A 34 0.20 0.87 5.24
CA LEU A 34 -0.87 0.31 6.06
C LEU A 34 -0.39 -1.02 6.65
N PHE A 35 -0.91 -1.36 7.82
CA PHE A 35 -0.49 -2.59 8.48
C PHE A 35 -1.57 -3.11 9.43
N THR A 36 -1.45 -4.39 9.78
CA THR A 36 -2.21 -4.99 10.87
C THR A 36 -1.25 -5.23 12.03
N SER A 37 -1.62 -4.77 13.23
CA SER A 37 -0.74 -4.90 14.41
C SER A 37 -0.68 -6.33 14.94
N ASP A 38 -1.68 -7.15 14.63
CA ASP A 38 -1.83 -8.50 15.19
C ASP A 38 -1.69 -9.63 14.16
N ALA A 39 -1.44 -9.32 12.90
CA ALA A 39 -1.38 -10.34 11.84
C ALA A 39 -0.14 -10.19 10.93
N HIS A 40 0.74 -9.26 11.21
CA HIS A 40 1.99 -9.02 10.48
C HIS A 40 1.80 -8.72 8.98
N ALA A 41 0.64 -8.23 8.58
CA ALA A 41 0.41 -7.82 7.21
C ALA A 41 0.78 -6.35 7.03
N THR A 42 1.38 -6.03 5.87
CA THR A 42 1.80 -4.67 5.54
C THR A 42 1.53 -4.41 4.06
N TRP A 43 1.08 -3.20 3.75
CA TRP A 43 0.84 -2.75 2.38
C TRP A 43 1.54 -1.41 2.18
N LEU A 44 2.38 -1.32 1.15
CA LEU A 44 2.97 -0.06 0.70
C LEU A 44 2.25 0.34 -0.58
N LEU A 45 1.36 1.31 -0.50
CA LEU A 45 0.50 1.69 -1.62
C LEU A 45 1.08 2.88 -2.37
N ALA A 46 1.14 2.78 -3.69
CA ALA A 46 1.76 3.78 -4.55
C ALA A 46 0.77 4.49 -5.48
N ALA A 47 -0.34 3.87 -5.82
CA ALA A 47 -1.30 4.44 -6.79
C ALA A 47 -2.72 3.99 -6.49
N LEU A 48 -3.69 4.80 -6.91
CA LEU A 48 -5.12 4.44 -6.92
C LEU A 48 -5.61 4.51 -8.36
N ASP A 49 -6.45 3.55 -8.73
CA ASP A 49 -7.13 3.57 -10.02
C ASP A 49 -8.06 4.77 -10.07
N PRO A 50 -7.87 5.69 -11.04
CA PRO A 50 -8.73 6.87 -11.12
C PRO A 50 -10.17 6.56 -11.51
N GLU A 51 -10.45 5.41 -12.09
CA GLU A 51 -11.81 5.04 -12.49
C GLU A 51 -12.70 4.73 -11.30
N ASP A 52 -12.18 4.04 -10.28
CA ASP A 52 -12.99 3.68 -9.11
C ASP A 52 -12.55 4.37 -7.82
N GLY A 53 -11.35 4.93 -7.77
CA GLY A 53 -10.82 5.58 -6.56
C GLY A 53 -10.70 4.64 -5.37
N ASP A 54 -10.69 3.32 -5.60
CA ASP A 54 -10.70 2.31 -4.55
C ASP A 54 -9.65 1.22 -4.76
N THR A 55 -9.36 0.83 -6.00
CA THR A 55 -8.34 -0.17 -6.30
C THR A 55 -6.95 0.45 -6.19
N ALA A 56 -6.20 0.03 -5.18
CA ALA A 56 -4.84 0.51 -4.94
C ALA A 56 -3.82 -0.46 -5.49
N TYR A 57 -2.71 0.08 -5.99
CA TYR A 57 -1.57 -0.71 -6.45
C TYR A 57 -0.38 -0.46 -5.55
N GLY A 58 0.31 -1.52 -5.17
CA GLY A 58 1.49 -1.42 -4.35
C GLY A 58 2.09 -2.77 -4.01
N LEU A 59 2.92 -2.79 -2.98
CA LEU A 59 3.57 -4.00 -2.46
C LEU A 59 2.73 -4.53 -1.31
N CYS A 60 2.34 -5.80 -1.41
CA CYS A 60 1.52 -6.48 -0.41
C CYS A 60 2.33 -7.58 0.26
N ASP A 61 2.37 -7.55 1.57
CA ASP A 61 3.02 -8.57 2.40
C ASP A 61 1.98 -9.06 3.43
N LEU A 62 1.53 -10.30 3.25
CA LEU A 62 0.51 -10.88 4.13
C LEU A 62 1.12 -11.70 5.29
N GLY A 63 2.43 -11.56 5.50
CA GLY A 63 3.12 -12.28 6.57
C GLY A 63 3.40 -13.74 6.25
N LEU A 64 3.34 -14.11 4.96
CA LEU A 64 3.53 -15.49 4.49
C LEU A 64 4.89 -15.75 3.87
N GLY A 65 5.80 -14.77 3.93
CA GLY A 65 7.13 -14.88 3.36
C GLY A 65 7.20 -14.66 1.86
N MET A 66 6.11 -14.19 1.24
CA MET A 66 6.01 -13.98 -0.22
C MET A 66 5.42 -12.60 -0.52
N PRO A 67 6.16 -11.52 -0.25
CA PRO A 67 5.67 -10.18 -0.60
C PRO A 67 5.62 -10.00 -2.13
N GLU A 68 4.53 -9.44 -2.63
CA GLU A 68 4.32 -9.26 -4.07
C GLU A 68 3.66 -7.92 -4.37
N GLU A 69 4.03 -7.33 -5.51
CA GLU A 69 3.30 -6.19 -6.05
C GLU A 69 1.96 -6.67 -6.61
N GLY A 70 0.92 -5.89 -6.37
CA GLY A 70 -0.41 -6.21 -6.84
C GLY A 70 -1.42 -5.16 -6.43
N THR A 71 -2.69 -5.50 -6.58
CA THR A 71 -3.78 -4.60 -6.28
C THR A 71 -4.56 -5.09 -5.07
N VAL A 72 -5.14 -4.12 -4.35
CA VAL A 72 -6.06 -4.37 -3.24
C VAL A 72 -7.04 -3.21 -3.20
N ARG A 73 -8.27 -3.49 -2.81
CA ARG A 73 -9.26 -2.42 -2.65
C ARG A 73 -9.18 -1.82 -1.26
N LEU A 74 -9.21 -0.49 -1.20
CA LEU A 74 -9.24 0.20 0.10
C LEU A 74 -10.48 -0.20 0.91
N SER A 75 -11.62 -0.41 0.24
CA SER A 75 -12.85 -0.86 0.89
C SER A 75 -12.69 -2.24 1.53
N GLU A 76 -11.93 -3.13 0.89
CA GLU A 76 -11.62 -4.44 1.47
C GLU A 76 -10.72 -4.30 2.70
N LEU A 77 -9.67 -3.47 2.61
CA LEU A 77 -8.78 -3.23 3.74
C LEU A 77 -9.53 -2.62 4.93
N ALA A 78 -10.47 -1.72 4.65
CA ALA A 78 -11.26 -1.09 5.69
C ALA A 78 -12.17 -2.09 6.42
N SER A 79 -12.50 -3.21 5.79
CA SER A 79 -13.34 -4.26 6.38
C SER A 79 -12.54 -5.32 7.13
N ILE A 80 -11.22 -5.35 6.98
CA ILE A 80 -10.38 -6.36 7.61
C ILE A 80 -10.26 -6.09 9.11
N VAL A 81 -10.47 -7.15 9.88
CA VAL A 81 -10.23 -7.15 11.32
C VAL A 81 -9.36 -8.37 11.62
N GLY A 82 -8.18 -8.14 12.17
CA GLY A 82 -7.24 -9.22 12.49
C GLY A 82 -7.72 -10.13 13.63
N PRO A 83 -6.95 -11.17 13.95
CA PRO A 83 -7.34 -12.14 14.98
C PRO A 83 -7.58 -11.51 16.36
N GLY A 84 -6.85 -10.44 16.69
CA GLY A 84 -7.06 -9.66 17.91
C GLY A 84 -8.14 -8.61 17.80
N LYS A 85 -8.92 -8.63 16.72
CA LYS A 85 -9.97 -7.65 16.41
C LYS A 85 -9.43 -6.22 16.22
N GLN A 86 -8.20 -6.11 15.78
CA GLN A 86 -7.59 -4.82 15.46
C GLN A 86 -7.80 -4.50 13.97
N PRO A 87 -8.24 -3.30 13.64
CA PRO A 87 -8.41 -2.91 12.23
C PRO A 87 -7.06 -2.67 11.56
N VAL A 88 -7.08 -2.58 10.24
CA VAL A 88 -5.93 -2.09 9.49
C VAL A 88 -5.64 -0.65 9.91
N ALA A 89 -4.40 -0.34 10.21
CA ALA A 89 -3.97 0.97 10.67
C ALA A 89 -3.03 1.61 9.65
N ARG A 90 -2.94 2.94 9.69
CA ARG A 90 -2.01 3.72 8.89
C ARG A 90 -0.79 4.10 9.73
N ASP A 91 0.39 3.94 9.15
CA ASP A 91 1.63 4.45 9.74
C ASP A 91 1.67 5.97 9.56
N LEU A 92 1.55 6.69 10.66
CA LEU A 92 1.49 8.16 10.66
C LEU A 92 2.83 8.82 10.33
N TYR A 93 3.91 8.07 10.39
CA TYR A 93 5.27 8.60 10.24
C TYR A 93 5.96 8.09 8.98
N PHE A 94 5.27 7.32 8.16
CA PHE A 94 5.88 6.74 6.97
C PHE A 94 6.22 7.81 5.94
N VAL A 95 7.48 7.82 5.54
CA VAL A 95 7.98 8.60 4.40
C VAL A 95 8.82 7.66 3.56
N ALA A 96 8.46 7.51 2.28
CA ALA A 96 9.18 6.61 1.41
C ALA A 96 10.60 7.12 1.16
N THR A 97 11.58 6.22 1.29
CA THR A 97 13.00 6.50 1.01
C THR A 97 13.49 5.74 -0.22
N ARG A 98 12.64 4.92 -0.82
CA ARG A 98 12.95 4.10 -1.98
C ARG A 98 11.76 4.08 -2.92
N THR A 99 12.01 3.71 -4.17
CA THR A 99 10.92 3.44 -5.11
C THR A 99 10.22 2.13 -4.76
N LEU A 100 9.02 1.93 -5.29
CA LEU A 100 8.26 0.72 -5.04
C LEU A 100 9.04 -0.53 -5.49
N SER A 101 9.69 -0.47 -6.66
CA SER A 101 10.45 -1.62 -7.16
C SER A 101 11.62 -1.97 -6.23
N GLU A 102 12.26 -0.98 -5.64
CA GLU A 102 13.35 -1.21 -4.70
C GLU A 102 12.84 -1.83 -3.39
N TYR A 103 11.72 -1.35 -2.87
CA TYR A 103 11.08 -1.99 -1.71
C TYR A 103 10.71 -3.43 -2.02
N THR A 104 10.19 -3.68 -3.22
CA THR A 104 9.80 -5.02 -3.65
C THR A 104 11.02 -5.95 -3.72
N ARG A 105 12.11 -5.48 -4.30
CA ARG A 105 13.35 -6.26 -4.40
C ARG A 105 13.88 -6.66 -3.03
N LEU A 106 13.95 -5.69 -2.12
CA LEU A 106 14.44 -5.93 -0.76
C LEU A 106 13.50 -6.85 0.02
N ALA A 107 12.20 -6.68 -0.16
CA ALA A 107 11.21 -7.51 0.52
C ALA A 107 11.32 -8.98 0.06
N ARG A 108 11.53 -9.21 -1.23
CA ARG A 108 11.69 -10.57 -1.75
C ARG A 108 12.93 -11.25 -1.22
N ILE A 109 14.02 -10.51 -1.10
CA ILE A 109 15.27 -11.05 -0.52
C ILE A 109 15.08 -11.39 0.95
N ASN A 110 14.37 -10.54 1.69
CA ASN A 110 14.19 -10.68 3.14
C ASN A 110 13.01 -11.58 3.52
N GLY A 111 12.07 -11.81 2.61
CA GLY A 111 10.84 -12.56 2.87
C GLY A 111 9.72 -11.70 3.48
N SER A 112 9.97 -10.42 3.73
CA SER A 112 8.99 -9.48 4.27
C SER A 112 9.41 -8.05 3.93
N ILE A 113 8.44 -7.12 4.01
CA ILE A 113 8.72 -5.70 3.80
C ILE A 113 9.65 -5.20 4.91
N ILE A 114 10.71 -4.51 4.49
CA ILE A 114 11.62 -3.79 5.38
C ILE A 114 11.63 -2.32 4.98
N ASP A 115 11.54 -1.43 5.97
CA ASP A 115 11.52 0.03 5.72
C ASP A 115 12.71 0.76 6.32
#